data_32ac189b9e732cf508e17dd05943675f
#
_entry.id   32ac189b9e732cf508e17dd05943675f
#
_cell.length_a   1.000
_cell.length_b   1.000
_cell.length_c   1.000
_cell.angle_alpha   90.00
_cell.angle_beta   90.00
_cell.angle_gamma   90.00
#
_symmetry.space_group_name_H-M   'P 1'
#
loop_
_entity.id
_entity.type
_entity.pdbx_description
1 polymer ?
#
loop_
_entity_poly.entity_id
_entity_poly.type
_entity_poly.pdbx_seq_one_letter_code
_entity_poly.pdbx_strand_id
1 'polypeptide(L)'
;MKSKLSILFALVFVAQMIFAASVTPADEIPAYWESANGKAGEALWKAVSAQTNKGFSSVGYKGLYTAYLKTDVYPADSAGKAGKIWDMYGECVFSPSNTCGSYSSPCDCYNREHSIPQSWWGGGTGGIGSDVFHVLPTDGKINGVRSNYEYGVVNGGTNWLGNKYGAASSWSTDRKTIATEAEEVVNGTGNVFEPKPQYKGDIARGLLGTIIKWQQSNLTSGNNFFNGTYTASGYFGLTKKAVVLLMKWHREDPVSRKEIDRNNGIQETQGNRNPFIDYPYLAEYIWGEHAGETIDMAQLMPSTDPEFVPGVSNGWRGETPPTPQTPKFGVNWSVNGEVVSVDSVAENKKITELPETPVSCSTESDVFMGWTDEPIETTLDEAPEVLYTKVGQLPTVTENITFYAVFAHAEIEQGAEDVIYTYSKSTSIEGWSNTASEKSSKYWLLESGKELISPEIDLGGLEKITAIIRTVGGTQYDQLDVKAGETLIAQLEAQDGSTLAETEWINSKTLSGKSRLTFSTNYGSGKGIGFLSVSIYAKGAGTTYSRFITSCQSPTEVELVPTAVPARKHLINGHIYIQTTDGLFTITGQKVK
;
A
#
# COMPACT_ATOMS: atom_id res chain seq x y z
N MET A 1 9.71 -40.28 -87.52
CA MET A 1 8.56 -39.76 -86.79
C MET A 1 8.89 -39.81 -85.32
N LYS A 2 9.21 -38.69 -84.71
CA LYS A 2 9.54 -38.61 -83.28
C LYS A 2 8.38 -37.89 -82.55
N SER A 3 7.69 -38.64 -81.69
CA SER A 3 6.62 -38.09 -80.85
C SER A 3 7.26 -37.37 -79.64
N LYS A 4 6.93 -36.11 -79.47
CA LYS A 4 7.29 -35.32 -78.27
C LYS A 4 6.21 -35.55 -77.23
N LEU A 5 6.61 -36.14 -76.12
CA LEU A 5 5.80 -36.23 -74.88
C LEU A 5 6.03 -35.00 -74.04
N SER A 6 5.03 -34.12 -73.95
CA SER A 6 5.05 -32.96 -73.11
C SER A 6 4.55 -33.33 -71.69
N ILE A 7 5.43 -33.30 -70.71
CA ILE A 7 5.05 -33.52 -69.32
C ILE A 7 4.63 -32.15 -68.77
N LEU A 8 3.36 -32.05 -68.41
CA LEU A 8 2.74 -30.90 -67.76
C LEU A 8 2.97 -31.03 -66.24
N PHE A 9 3.87 -30.25 -65.69
CA PHE A 9 4.01 -30.12 -64.24
C PHE A 9 2.91 -29.21 -63.69
N ALA A 10 1.94 -29.81 -63.05
CA ALA A 10 0.94 -29.07 -62.26
C ALA A 10 1.56 -28.70 -60.88
N LEU A 11 1.95 -27.45 -60.73
CA LEU A 11 2.25 -26.89 -59.42
C LEU A 11 0.98 -26.77 -58.60
N VAL A 12 0.78 -27.68 -57.67
CA VAL A 12 -0.25 -27.54 -56.65
C VAL A 12 0.29 -26.56 -55.61
N PHE A 13 -0.12 -25.30 -55.70
CA PHE A 13 0.01 -24.34 -54.60
C PHE A 13 -0.98 -24.75 -53.51
N VAL A 14 -0.51 -25.44 -52.48
CA VAL A 14 -1.23 -25.56 -51.23
C VAL A 14 -1.10 -24.20 -50.50
N ALA A 15 -2.05 -23.32 -50.73
CA ALA A 15 -2.23 -22.17 -49.86
C ALA A 15 -2.60 -22.72 -48.48
N GLN A 16 -1.66 -22.72 -47.57
CA GLN A 16 -1.99 -22.84 -46.15
C GLN A 16 -2.83 -21.61 -45.80
N MET A 17 -4.13 -21.75 -45.80
CA MET A 17 -5.01 -20.79 -45.13
C MET A 17 -4.66 -20.87 -43.65
N ILE A 18 -3.89 -19.91 -43.19
CA ILE A 18 -3.77 -19.61 -41.74
C ILE A 18 -5.15 -19.08 -41.38
N PHE A 19 -6.04 -19.95 -40.91
CA PHE A 19 -7.23 -19.50 -40.22
C PHE A 19 -6.75 -18.79 -38.96
N ALA A 20 -6.98 -17.49 -38.88
CA ALA A 20 -6.91 -16.80 -37.61
C ALA A 20 -7.82 -17.59 -36.64
N ALA A 21 -7.32 -17.93 -35.49
CA ALA A 21 -8.13 -18.61 -34.48
C ALA A 21 -9.34 -17.72 -34.18
N SER A 22 -10.54 -18.30 -34.30
CA SER A 22 -11.76 -17.56 -33.94
C SER A 22 -11.75 -17.33 -32.41
N VAL A 23 -12.15 -16.13 -32.00
CA VAL A 23 -12.36 -15.84 -30.57
C VAL A 23 -13.50 -16.73 -30.08
N THR A 24 -13.30 -17.41 -28.96
CA THR A 24 -14.34 -18.19 -28.28
C THR A 24 -15.50 -17.27 -27.91
N PRO A 25 -16.73 -17.54 -28.36
CA PRO A 25 -17.90 -16.76 -27.97
C PRO A 25 -18.08 -16.69 -26.47
N ALA A 26 -18.65 -15.60 -25.97
CA ALA A 26 -18.81 -15.35 -24.55
C ALA A 26 -19.57 -16.47 -23.81
N ASP A 27 -20.59 -17.02 -24.44
CA ASP A 27 -21.41 -18.14 -23.95
C ASP A 27 -20.70 -19.49 -24.01
N GLU A 28 -19.63 -19.63 -24.78
CA GLU A 28 -18.80 -20.84 -24.87
C GLU A 28 -17.61 -20.82 -23.88
N ILE A 29 -17.31 -19.72 -23.20
CA ILE A 29 -16.21 -19.63 -22.20
C ILE A 29 -16.37 -20.67 -21.08
N PRO A 30 -17.57 -20.95 -20.54
CA PRO A 30 -17.73 -22.00 -19.54
C PRO A 30 -17.31 -23.38 -20.08
N ALA A 31 -17.73 -23.74 -21.30
CA ALA A 31 -17.35 -25.00 -21.93
C ALA A 31 -15.86 -25.07 -22.26
N TYR A 32 -15.22 -23.93 -22.57
CA TYR A 32 -13.78 -23.85 -22.82
C TYR A 32 -12.97 -24.27 -21.60
N TRP A 33 -13.41 -23.91 -20.36
CA TRP A 33 -12.73 -24.22 -19.12
C TRP A 33 -13.33 -25.39 -18.32
N GLU A 34 -14.29 -26.13 -18.87
CA GLU A 34 -14.99 -27.26 -18.22
C GLU A 34 -14.03 -28.30 -17.64
N SER A 35 -12.87 -28.49 -18.28
CA SER A 35 -11.86 -29.44 -17.81
C SER A 35 -11.32 -29.14 -16.39
N ALA A 36 -11.54 -27.96 -15.86
CA ALA A 36 -11.17 -27.58 -14.50
C ALA A 36 -12.22 -28.01 -13.46
N ASN A 37 -13.48 -28.18 -13.88
CA ASN A 37 -14.59 -28.45 -13.00
C ASN A 37 -14.41 -29.74 -12.18
N GLY A 38 -14.79 -29.71 -10.90
CA GLY A 38 -14.69 -30.84 -9.99
C GLY A 38 -13.26 -31.25 -9.62
N LYS A 39 -12.25 -30.42 -9.89
CA LYS A 39 -10.85 -30.71 -9.59
C LYS A 39 -10.34 -29.86 -8.42
N ALA A 40 -9.25 -30.33 -7.79
CA ALA A 40 -8.59 -29.67 -6.67
C ALA A 40 -7.07 -29.76 -6.81
N GLY A 41 -6.34 -28.86 -6.16
CA GLY A 41 -4.89 -28.88 -6.01
C GLY A 41 -4.14 -29.14 -7.33
N GLU A 42 -3.26 -30.14 -7.35
CA GLU A 42 -2.45 -30.49 -8.53
C GLU A 42 -3.27 -30.88 -9.75
N ALA A 43 -4.41 -31.57 -9.55
CA ALA A 43 -5.28 -31.98 -10.66
C ALA A 43 -5.96 -30.78 -11.32
N LEU A 44 -6.38 -29.80 -10.53
CA LEU A 44 -6.89 -28.52 -11.02
C LEU A 44 -5.81 -27.77 -11.81
N TRP A 45 -4.64 -27.64 -11.22
CA TRP A 45 -3.50 -26.97 -11.84
C TRP A 45 -3.14 -27.56 -13.20
N LYS A 46 -3.03 -28.89 -13.28
CA LYS A 46 -2.74 -29.61 -14.53
C LYS A 46 -3.83 -29.40 -15.59
N ALA A 47 -5.10 -29.43 -15.19
CA ALA A 47 -6.21 -29.23 -16.11
C ALA A 47 -6.22 -27.81 -16.69
N VAL A 48 -6.03 -26.80 -15.84
CA VAL A 48 -5.95 -25.38 -16.26
C VAL A 48 -4.72 -25.16 -17.14
N SER A 49 -3.56 -25.71 -16.77
CA SER A 49 -2.33 -25.63 -17.57
C SER A 49 -2.51 -26.25 -18.96
N ALA A 50 -3.10 -27.45 -19.04
CA ALA A 50 -3.34 -28.14 -20.32
C ALA A 50 -4.27 -27.32 -21.20
N GLN A 51 -5.34 -26.76 -20.66
CA GLN A 51 -6.29 -25.93 -21.41
C GLN A 51 -5.67 -24.60 -21.84
N THR A 52 -4.84 -23.97 -20.97
CA THR A 52 -4.11 -22.74 -21.31
C THR A 52 -3.10 -22.97 -22.46
N ASN A 53 -2.57 -24.17 -22.60
CA ASN A 53 -1.66 -24.52 -23.70
C ASN A 53 -2.37 -24.96 -24.98
N LYS A 54 -3.66 -25.29 -24.91
CA LYS A 54 -4.42 -25.79 -26.06
C LYS A 54 -4.55 -24.72 -27.14
N GLY A 55 -4.13 -25.05 -28.35
CA GLY A 55 -4.18 -24.15 -29.50
C GLY A 55 -3.05 -23.11 -29.55
N PHE A 56 -2.18 -23.05 -28.55
CA PHE A 56 -1.08 -22.08 -28.53
C PHE A 56 -0.18 -22.20 -29.75
N SER A 57 0.04 -21.08 -30.42
CA SER A 57 1.02 -20.91 -31.49
C SER A 57 1.80 -19.62 -31.25
N SER A 58 3.12 -19.73 -31.14
CA SER A 58 3.95 -18.55 -30.89
C SER A 58 3.87 -17.56 -32.06
N VAL A 59 3.61 -16.29 -31.76
CA VAL A 59 3.65 -15.20 -32.74
C VAL A 59 5.08 -14.86 -33.18
N GLY A 60 6.08 -15.40 -32.50
CA GLY A 60 7.49 -15.06 -32.65
C GLY A 60 7.82 -13.66 -32.19
N TYR A 61 9.08 -13.41 -31.87
CA TYR A 61 9.51 -12.14 -31.27
C TYR A 61 9.23 -10.91 -32.16
N LYS A 62 9.40 -11.04 -33.48
CA LYS A 62 9.06 -9.94 -34.41
C LYS A 62 7.55 -9.76 -34.56
N GLY A 63 6.78 -10.84 -34.47
CA GLY A 63 5.33 -10.83 -34.57
C GLY A 63 4.62 -10.16 -33.38
N LEU A 64 5.30 -9.96 -32.24
CA LEU A 64 4.74 -9.25 -31.09
C LEU A 64 4.22 -7.86 -31.45
N TYR A 65 4.93 -7.07 -32.24
CA TYR A 65 4.47 -5.75 -32.67
C TYR A 65 3.18 -5.82 -33.51
N THR A 66 3.00 -6.89 -34.29
CA THR A 66 1.76 -7.13 -35.03
C THR A 66 0.64 -7.59 -34.08
N ALA A 67 0.97 -8.44 -33.10
CA ALA A 67 0.00 -8.89 -32.09
C ALA A 67 -0.57 -7.71 -31.29
N TYR A 68 0.28 -6.74 -30.91
CA TYR A 68 -0.16 -5.56 -30.17
C TYR A 68 -1.24 -4.73 -30.87
N LEU A 69 -1.32 -4.80 -32.19
CA LEU A 69 -2.39 -4.13 -32.96
C LEU A 69 -3.78 -4.74 -32.69
N LYS A 70 -3.83 -5.92 -32.08
CA LYS A 70 -5.06 -6.61 -31.69
C LYS A 70 -5.24 -6.69 -30.18
N THR A 71 -4.13 -6.67 -29.43
CA THR A 71 -4.15 -6.94 -28.00
C THR A 71 -4.00 -5.67 -27.14
N ASP A 72 -3.29 -4.67 -27.66
CA ASP A 72 -2.84 -3.55 -26.83
C ASP A 72 -3.02 -2.20 -27.55
N VAL A 73 -4.14 -2.00 -28.20
CA VAL A 73 -4.54 -0.71 -28.78
C VAL A 73 -5.70 -0.10 -28.03
N TYR A 74 -5.77 1.21 -28.01
CA TYR A 74 -6.93 1.92 -27.51
C TYR A 74 -8.15 1.62 -28.39
N PRO A 75 -9.34 1.35 -27.81
CA PRO A 75 -10.58 1.11 -28.54
C PRO A 75 -10.97 2.27 -29.47
N ALA A 76 -11.84 1.98 -30.42
CA ALA A 76 -12.26 2.95 -31.45
C ALA A 76 -12.98 4.18 -30.87
N ASP A 77 -13.62 4.04 -29.72
CA ASP A 77 -14.33 5.10 -29.00
C ASP A 77 -13.42 5.95 -28.09
N SER A 78 -12.14 5.63 -28.01
CA SER A 78 -11.17 6.39 -27.21
C SER A 78 -10.79 7.71 -27.90
N ALA A 79 -11.34 8.80 -27.43
CA ALA A 79 -11.14 10.14 -28.01
C ALA A 79 -9.64 10.48 -28.14
N GLY A 80 -9.19 10.74 -29.38
CA GLY A 80 -7.81 11.09 -29.70
C GLY A 80 -6.76 9.98 -29.55
N LYS A 81 -7.16 8.78 -29.09
CA LYS A 81 -6.23 7.64 -28.83
C LYS A 81 -6.58 6.40 -29.66
N ALA A 82 -7.74 6.33 -30.30
CA ALA A 82 -8.20 5.19 -31.06
C ALA A 82 -7.13 4.59 -31.97
N GLY A 83 -6.91 3.27 -31.89
CA GLY A 83 -5.90 2.54 -32.66
C GLY A 83 -4.44 2.86 -32.34
N LYS A 84 -4.18 3.65 -31.31
CA LYS A 84 -2.83 3.87 -30.80
C LYS A 84 -2.45 2.77 -29.81
N ILE A 85 -1.16 2.51 -29.67
CA ILE A 85 -0.65 1.53 -28.70
C ILE A 85 -0.88 2.01 -27.27
N TRP A 86 -1.41 1.13 -26.45
CA TRP A 86 -1.65 1.36 -25.03
C TRP A 86 -0.43 0.94 -24.23
N ASP A 87 0.33 1.92 -23.78
CA ASP A 87 1.52 1.72 -22.95
C ASP A 87 1.15 1.21 -21.55
N MET A 88 1.65 0.05 -21.16
CA MET A 88 1.36 -0.60 -19.89
C MET A 88 2.12 -0.02 -18.68
N TYR A 89 3.04 0.92 -18.90
CA TYR A 89 3.77 1.56 -17.81
C TYR A 89 3.49 3.06 -17.71
N GLY A 90 3.69 3.79 -18.80
CA GLY A 90 3.71 5.25 -18.76
C GLY A 90 2.39 5.92 -19.10
N GLU A 91 1.43 5.21 -19.73
CA GLU A 91 0.24 5.78 -20.39
C GLU A 91 0.58 6.73 -21.54
N CYS A 92 1.77 6.65 -22.06
CA CYS A 92 2.12 7.32 -23.29
C CYS A 92 1.29 6.75 -24.45
N VAL A 93 0.90 7.62 -25.38
CA VAL A 93 0.07 7.22 -26.51
C VAL A 93 0.94 7.12 -27.75
N PHE A 94 1.29 5.91 -28.14
CA PHE A 94 2.20 5.69 -29.26
C PHE A 94 1.46 5.35 -30.56
N SER A 95 1.97 5.85 -31.68
CA SER A 95 1.60 5.30 -32.97
C SER A 95 2.18 3.89 -33.10
N PRO A 96 1.52 2.94 -33.80
CA PRO A 96 2.03 1.57 -33.98
C PRO A 96 3.43 1.49 -34.55
N SER A 97 3.83 2.46 -35.36
CA SER A 97 5.19 2.53 -35.96
C SER A 97 6.25 3.14 -35.03
N ASN A 98 5.86 3.70 -33.87
CA ASN A 98 6.80 4.38 -32.97
C ASN A 98 7.52 3.39 -32.04
N THR A 99 8.14 2.36 -32.63
CA THR A 99 8.94 1.35 -31.90
C THR A 99 10.33 1.89 -31.60
N CYS A 100 10.89 1.52 -30.46
CA CYS A 100 12.22 2.00 -30.03
C CYS A 100 13.36 1.51 -30.91
N GLY A 101 14.14 2.45 -31.46
CA GLY A 101 15.53 2.26 -31.85
C GLY A 101 16.48 2.74 -30.74
N SER A 102 16.26 3.95 -30.26
CA SER A 102 16.92 4.55 -29.10
C SER A 102 15.92 5.45 -28.38
N TYR A 103 16.15 5.70 -27.11
CA TYR A 103 15.31 6.56 -26.27
C TYR A 103 16.17 7.26 -25.21
N SER A 104 15.75 8.45 -24.78
CA SER A 104 16.38 9.23 -23.71
C SER A 104 15.41 9.57 -22.60
N SER A 105 14.16 9.80 -22.96
CA SER A 105 13.09 10.27 -22.07
C SER A 105 11.86 9.36 -22.13
N PRO A 106 11.01 9.37 -21.10
CA PRO A 106 9.69 8.78 -21.20
C PRO A 106 8.88 9.35 -22.36
N CYS A 107 8.04 8.54 -22.96
CA CYS A 107 7.22 8.82 -24.13
C CYS A 107 7.95 9.03 -25.46
N ASP A 108 9.23 8.74 -25.54
CA ASP A 108 9.96 8.79 -26.82
C ASP A 108 9.50 7.68 -27.79
N CYS A 109 9.35 6.46 -27.30
CA CYS A 109 8.95 5.30 -28.11
C CYS A 109 8.53 4.12 -27.20
N TYR A 110 7.88 3.10 -27.78
CA TYR A 110 7.54 1.89 -27.05
C TYR A 110 8.39 0.68 -27.45
N ASN A 111 8.56 -0.24 -26.49
CA ASN A 111 9.34 -1.46 -26.65
C ASN A 111 8.50 -2.68 -26.19
N ARG A 112 9.07 -3.86 -26.34
CA ARG A 112 8.56 -5.14 -25.84
C ARG A 112 9.11 -5.36 -24.45
N GLU A 113 8.29 -5.12 -23.44
CA GLU A 113 8.59 -5.42 -22.05
C GLU A 113 8.41 -6.90 -21.78
N HIS A 114 9.43 -7.57 -21.31
CA HIS A 114 9.33 -8.90 -20.74
C HIS A 114 9.03 -8.76 -19.24
N SER A 115 7.77 -8.82 -18.84
CA SER A 115 7.38 -8.70 -17.43
C SER A 115 8.00 -9.81 -16.58
N ILE A 116 8.25 -10.98 -17.15
CA ILE A 116 9.25 -11.94 -16.67
C ILE A 116 10.54 -11.64 -17.43
N PRO A 117 11.62 -11.15 -16.82
CA PRO A 117 12.87 -10.83 -17.49
C PRO A 117 13.48 -12.02 -18.22
N GLN A 118 14.03 -11.78 -19.42
CA GLN A 118 14.65 -12.84 -20.22
C GLN A 118 15.76 -13.59 -19.49
N SER A 119 16.50 -12.89 -18.63
CA SER A 119 17.54 -13.51 -17.79
C SER A 119 17.02 -14.58 -16.82
N TRP A 120 15.72 -14.57 -16.52
CA TRP A 120 15.12 -15.49 -15.55
C TRP A 120 14.79 -16.88 -16.11
N TRP A 121 14.87 -17.07 -17.43
CA TRP A 121 14.74 -18.40 -18.09
C TRP A 121 15.93 -18.78 -18.98
N GLY A 122 17.04 -18.09 -18.86
CA GLY A 122 18.24 -18.36 -19.64
C GLY A 122 18.30 -17.63 -20.99
N GLY A 123 17.42 -16.66 -21.23
CA GLY A 123 17.36 -15.86 -22.45
C GLY A 123 16.59 -16.53 -23.59
N GLY A 124 16.61 -15.86 -24.73
CA GLY A 124 15.93 -16.34 -25.93
C GLY A 124 14.64 -15.59 -26.25
N THR A 125 14.26 -15.63 -27.53
CA THR A 125 13.12 -14.88 -28.07
C THR A 125 11.99 -15.78 -28.59
N GLY A 126 12.14 -17.10 -28.46
CA GLY A 126 11.14 -18.10 -28.79
C GLY A 126 10.32 -18.53 -27.57
N GLY A 127 9.22 -19.22 -27.80
CA GLY A 127 8.38 -19.74 -26.72
C GLY A 127 7.92 -18.68 -25.75
N ILE A 128 8.33 -18.77 -24.49
CA ILE A 128 8.02 -17.79 -23.44
C ILE A 128 8.46 -16.37 -23.83
N GLY A 129 9.58 -16.21 -24.52
CA GLY A 129 10.11 -14.90 -24.95
C GLY A 129 9.28 -14.19 -26.01
N SER A 130 8.22 -14.81 -26.51
CA SER A 130 7.26 -14.23 -27.46
C SER A 130 5.80 -14.51 -27.06
N ASP A 131 5.58 -14.85 -25.79
CA ASP A 131 4.22 -15.08 -25.26
C ASP A 131 3.56 -13.76 -24.89
N VAL A 132 2.48 -13.45 -25.58
CA VAL A 132 1.72 -12.20 -25.41
C VAL A 132 1.11 -12.07 -23.99
N PHE A 133 1.00 -13.15 -23.22
CA PHE A 133 0.53 -13.05 -21.83
C PHE A 133 1.36 -12.10 -21.00
N HIS A 134 2.69 -12.12 -21.17
CA HIS A 134 3.59 -11.35 -20.35
C HIS A 134 4.54 -10.43 -21.12
N VAL A 135 4.58 -10.52 -22.46
CA VAL A 135 5.38 -9.59 -23.25
C VAL A 135 4.48 -8.44 -23.72
N LEU A 136 4.67 -7.30 -23.12
CA LEU A 136 3.77 -6.14 -23.16
C LEU A 136 4.39 -4.97 -23.95
N PRO A 137 3.60 -4.13 -24.64
CA PRO A 137 4.10 -2.88 -25.16
C PRO A 137 4.22 -1.88 -24.01
N THR A 138 5.41 -1.36 -23.78
CA THR A 138 5.65 -0.35 -22.74
C THR A 138 6.61 0.72 -23.22
N ASP A 139 6.54 1.88 -22.57
CA ASP A 139 7.52 2.94 -22.76
C ASP A 139 8.95 2.42 -22.64
N GLY A 140 9.80 2.74 -23.63
CA GLY A 140 11.17 2.21 -23.69
C GLY A 140 12.05 2.68 -22.54
N LYS A 141 11.88 3.93 -22.08
CA LYS A 141 12.67 4.47 -20.97
C LYS A 141 12.29 3.81 -19.65
N ILE A 142 11.00 3.64 -19.39
CA ILE A 142 10.50 3.02 -18.17
C ILE A 142 10.84 1.52 -18.15
N ASN A 143 10.73 0.83 -19.29
CA ASN A 143 11.23 -0.54 -19.46
C ASN A 143 12.73 -0.62 -19.10
N GLY A 144 13.55 0.31 -19.60
CA GLY A 144 14.95 0.38 -19.22
C GLY A 144 15.21 0.62 -17.73
N VAL A 145 14.39 1.41 -17.07
CA VAL A 145 14.43 1.63 -15.60
C VAL A 145 14.05 0.35 -14.86
N ARG A 146 12.99 -0.33 -15.31
CA ARG A 146 12.57 -1.60 -14.73
C ARG A 146 13.65 -2.66 -14.85
N SER A 147 14.40 -2.70 -15.96
CA SER A 147 15.50 -3.64 -16.15
C SER A 147 15.09 -5.10 -15.82
N ASN A 148 15.87 -5.80 -15.00
CA ASN A 148 15.57 -7.15 -14.51
C ASN A 148 15.15 -7.18 -13.05
N TYR A 149 14.76 -6.04 -12.50
CA TYR A 149 14.32 -5.98 -11.10
C TYR A 149 13.02 -6.76 -10.88
N GLU A 150 12.90 -7.34 -9.71
CA GLU A 150 11.66 -7.96 -9.27
C GLU A 150 10.57 -6.91 -9.14
N TYR A 151 9.32 -7.36 -9.27
CA TYR A 151 8.20 -6.54 -8.83
C TYR A 151 8.11 -6.55 -7.31
N GLY A 152 7.63 -5.44 -6.76
CA GLY A 152 7.47 -5.28 -5.31
C GLY A 152 6.80 -3.97 -4.96
N VAL A 153 6.61 -3.74 -3.67
CA VAL A 153 6.15 -2.46 -3.12
C VAL A 153 7.38 -1.61 -2.80
N VAL A 154 7.42 -0.38 -3.30
CA VAL A 154 8.57 0.52 -3.14
C VAL A 154 8.34 1.47 -1.96
N ASN A 155 9.34 1.56 -1.08
CA ASN A 155 9.37 2.55 -0.01
C ASN A 155 10.08 3.82 -0.51
N GLY A 156 9.32 4.88 -0.78
CA GLY A 156 9.86 6.09 -1.41
C GLY A 156 10.24 5.86 -2.88
N GLY A 157 11.52 5.98 -3.18
CA GLY A 157 12.09 5.70 -4.51
C GLY A 157 11.83 6.78 -5.55
N THR A 158 12.26 6.53 -6.79
CA THR A 158 12.09 7.43 -7.92
C THR A 158 10.77 7.13 -8.64
N ASN A 159 9.98 8.16 -8.90
CA ASN A 159 8.73 8.06 -9.65
C ASN A 159 8.99 8.25 -11.16
N TRP A 160 8.48 7.30 -11.95
CA TRP A 160 8.55 7.31 -13.41
C TRP A 160 7.14 7.23 -14.00
N LEU A 161 6.48 8.38 -14.20
CA LEU A 161 5.10 8.47 -14.70
C LEU A 161 4.10 7.61 -13.89
N GLY A 162 4.27 7.56 -12.56
CA GLY A 162 3.42 6.79 -11.65
C GLY A 162 3.92 5.39 -11.30
N ASN A 163 4.90 4.86 -12.02
CA ASN A 163 5.67 3.66 -11.60
C ASN A 163 6.76 4.08 -10.64
N LYS A 164 7.12 3.19 -9.72
CA LYS A 164 8.19 3.48 -8.75
C LYS A 164 9.34 2.48 -8.88
N TYR A 165 10.55 2.98 -8.68
CA TYR A 165 11.75 2.17 -8.57
C TYR A 165 12.53 2.59 -7.34
N GLY A 166 12.92 1.64 -6.51
CA GLY A 166 13.67 1.90 -5.28
C GLY A 166 13.73 0.72 -4.34
N ALA A 167 14.12 0.99 -3.10
CA ALA A 167 14.19 -0.03 -2.06
C ALA A 167 12.81 -0.66 -1.78
N ALA A 168 12.81 -1.97 -1.61
CA ALA A 168 11.59 -2.71 -1.33
C ALA A 168 11.07 -2.40 0.07
N SER A 169 9.77 -2.14 0.16
CA SER A 169 9.00 -2.14 1.41
C SER A 169 8.53 -3.54 1.77
N SER A 170 8.18 -3.76 3.00
CA SER A 170 7.40 -4.92 3.39
C SER A 170 5.96 -4.78 2.90
N TRP A 171 5.30 -5.90 2.65
CA TRP A 171 3.88 -5.91 2.28
C TRP A 171 3.18 -7.11 2.90
N SER A 172 1.86 -6.99 3.02
CA SER A 172 0.98 -8.06 3.46
C SER A 172 -0.22 -8.18 2.54
N THR A 173 -0.86 -9.33 2.56
CA THR A 173 -2.22 -9.48 2.05
C THR A 173 -3.18 -9.48 3.22
N ASP A 174 -4.36 -8.92 3.04
CA ASP A 174 -5.47 -8.93 4.00
C ASP A 174 -6.23 -10.26 4.02
N ARG A 175 -5.84 -11.20 3.17
CA ARG A 175 -6.47 -12.50 2.96
C ARG A 175 -5.40 -13.58 2.85
N LYS A 176 -5.77 -14.81 3.20
CA LYS A 176 -4.87 -15.96 3.06
C LYS A 176 -4.37 -16.12 1.63
N THR A 177 -3.10 -16.39 1.49
CA THR A 177 -2.49 -16.75 0.21
C THR A 177 -2.69 -18.21 -0.10
N ILE A 178 -2.66 -19.07 0.94
CA ILE A 178 -3.03 -20.49 0.86
C ILE A 178 -4.04 -20.77 1.97
N ALA A 179 -5.03 -21.60 1.70
CA ALA A 179 -6.17 -21.86 2.60
C ALA A 179 -5.79 -22.22 4.05
N THR A 180 -4.63 -22.87 4.25
CA THR A 180 -4.15 -23.33 5.56
C THR A 180 -3.23 -22.34 6.27
N GLU A 181 -2.82 -21.27 5.61
CA GLU A 181 -1.92 -20.25 6.18
C GLU A 181 -2.70 -19.06 6.72
N ALA A 182 -2.13 -18.41 7.73
CA ALA A 182 -2.60 -17.11 8.21
C ALA A 182 -2.26 -15.98 7.21
N GLU A 183 -2.79 -14.79 7.45
CA GLU A 183 -2.36 -13.59 6.75
C GLU A 183 -0.83 -13.51 6.73
N GLU A 184 -0.29 -13.18 5.57
CA GLU A 184 1.15 -13.23 5.32
C GLU A 184 1.74 -11.82 5.22
N VAL A 185 2.81 -11.59 5.97
CA VAL A 185 3.65 -10.41 5.85
C VAL A 185 5.00 -10.82 5.26
N VAL A 186 5.37 -10.20 4.15
CA VAL A 186 6.65 -10.45 3.48
C VAL A 186 7.55 -9.22 3.62
N ASN A 187 8.75 -9.45 4.15
CA ASN A 187 9.75 -8.39 4.25
C ASN A 187 10.36 -8.09 2.87
N GLY A 188 10.33 -6.83 2.48
CA GLY A 188 10.96 -6.35 1.26
C GLY A 188 12.48 -6.34 1.38
N THR A 189 13.19 -6.78 0.33
CA THR A 189 14.66 -6.77 0.26
C THR A 189 15.13 -6.31 -1.11
N GLY A 190 16.21 -5.55 -1.16
CA GLY A 190 16.80 -5.05 -2.41
C GLY A 190 15.97 -3.94 -3.08
N ASN A 191 16.31 -3.64 -4.33
CA ASN A 191 15.56 -2.73 -5.17
C ASN A 191 14.54 -3.50 -6.00
N VAL A 192 13.34 -2.92 -6.13
CA VAL A 192 12.22 -3.48 -6.87
C VAL A 192 11.56 -2.42 -7.75
N PHE A 193 10.72 -2.88 -8.67
CA PHE A 193 9.89 -2.03 -9.50
C PHE A 193 8.42 -2.23 -9.13
N GLU A 194 7.72 -1.13 -8.90
CA GLU A 194 6.29 -1.10 -8.60
C GLU A 194 5.55 -0.40 -9.74
N PRO A 195 4.70 -1.12 -10.51
CA PRO A 195 3.90 -0.52 -11.56
C PRO A 195 2.81 0.38 -10.98
N LYS A 196 2.22 1.21 -11.84
CA LYS A 196 1.04 2.02 -11.50
C LYS A 196 -0.07 1.15 -10.91
N PRO A 197 -0.86 1.70 -9.95
CA PRO A 197 -1.93 0.95 -9.32
C PRO A 197 -2.89 0.26 -10.29
N GLN A 198 -3.32 0.95 -11.35
CA GLN A 198 -4.28 0.45 -12.34
C GLN A 198 -3.75 -0.64 -13.29
N TYR A 199 -2.49 -1.02 -13.20
CA TYR A 199 -1.87 -2.09 -13.99
C TYR A 199 -1.27 -3.20 -13.14
N LYS A 200 -1.43 -3.13 -11.83
CA LYS A 200 -0.91 -4.15 -10.92
C LYS A 200 -1.60 -5.49 -11.14
N GLY A 201 -2.92 -5.48 -11.28
CA GLY A 201 -3.72 -6.65 -11.59
C GLY A 201 -3.41 -7.23 -12.97
N ASP A 202 -3.31 -6.36 -14.01
CA ASP A 202 -2.90 -6.77 -15.37
C ASP A 202 -1.58 -7.55 -15.36
N ILE A 203 -0.57 -7.00 -14.68
CA ILE A 203 0.75 -7.63 -14.56
C ILE A 203 0.66 -8.92 -13.75
N ALA A 204 -0.05 -8.92 -12.63
CA ALA A 204 -0.21 -10.13 -11.81
C ALA A 204 -0.85 -11.26 -12.60
N ARG A 205 -1.98 -11.02 -13.27
CA ARG A 205 -2.67 -12.03 -14.08
C ARG A 205 -1.87 -12.46 -15.31
N GLY A 206 -1.14 -11.54 -15.92
CA GLY A 206 -0.19 -11.87 -16.99
C GLY A 206 0.89 -12.83 -16.51
N LEU A 207 1.48 -12.59 -15.35
CA LEU A 207 2.50 -13.45 -14.72
C LEU A 207 1.89 -14.80 -14.30
N LEU A 208 0.76 -14.82 -13.60
CA LEU A 208 0.08 -16.05 -13.18
C LEU A 208 -0.30 -16.93 -14.38
N GLY A 209 -0.84 -16.35 -15.45
CA GLY A 209 -1.17 -17.05 -16.68
C GLY A 209 0.07 -17.61 -17.40
N THR A 210 1.18 -16.87 -17.37
CA THR A 210 2.44 -17.34 -17.96
C THR A 210 3.02 -18.50 -17.15
N ILE A 211 2.97 -18.42 -15.83
CA ILE A 211 3.48 -19.47 -14.95
C ILE A 211 2.71 -20.76 -15.08
N ILE A 212 1.38 -20.72 -15.08
CA ILE A 212 0.57 -21.92 -15.26
C ILE A 212 0.80 -22.58 -16.62
N LYS A 213 1.15 -21.78 -17.64
CA LYS A 213 1.44 -22.25 -18.97
C LYS A 213 2.83 -22.86 -19.12
N TRP A 214 3.87 -22.19 -18.58
CA TRP A 214 5.28 -22.49 -18.83
C TRP A 214 5.99 -23.18 -17.66
N GLN A 215 5.27 -23.66 -16.67
CA GLN A 215 5.77 -24.29 -15.44
C GLN A 215 6.88 -25.32 -15.62
N GLN A 216 6.88 -26.04 -16.72
CA GLN A 216 7.86 -27.08 -17.01
C GLN A 216 9.08 -26.55 -17.79
N SER A 217 8.99 -25.32 -18.27
CA SER A 217 10.14 -24.63 -18.83
C SER A 217 11.03 -24.18 -17.68
N ASN A 218 12.35 -24.27 -17.85
CA ASN A 218 13.34 -23.89 -16.86
C ASN A 218 13.24 -22.40 -16.46
N LEU A 219 12.14 -22.00 -15.83
CA LEU A 219 12.03 -20.75 -15.09
C LEU A 219 12.94 -20.88 -13.86
N THR A 220 14.25 -20.94 -14.14
CA THR A 220 15.26 -21.09 -13.11
C THR A 220 15.60 -19.74 -12.57
N SER A 221 15.43 -19.65 -11.35
CA SER A 221 15.70 -18.60 -10.45
C SER A 221 17.15 -18.14 -10.42
N GLY A 222 17.46 -17.01 -10.85
CA GLY A 222 18.49 -16.15 -10.24
C GLY A 222 17.82 -15.08 -9.40
N ASN A 223 16.59 -15.28 -8.98
CA ASN A 223 15.74 -14.28 -8.33
C ASN A 223 14.83 -14.92 -7.28
N ASN A 224 14.27 -14.13 -6.40
CA ASN A 224 13.40 -14.57 -5.33
C ASN A 224 11.93 -14.73 -5.77
N PHE A 225 11.64 -14.78 -7.07
CA PHE A 225 10.28 -14.84 -7.61
C PHE A 225 9.83 -16.25 -7.98
N PHE A 226 10.72 -17.08 -8.53
CA PHE A 226 10.45 -18.46 -8.90
C PHE A 226 11.24 -19.43 -8.05
N ASN A 227 10.65 -20.56 -7.67
CA ASN A 227 11.34 -21.61 -6.94
C ASN A 227 11.81 -22.77 -7.82
N GLY A 228 11.65 -22.66 -9.12
CA GLY A 228 12.17 -23.61 -10.11
C GLY A 228 11.48 -24.98 -10.15
N THR A 229 10.65 -25.32 -9.18
CA THR A 229 9.98 -26.62 -9.12
C THR A 229 8.51 -26.47 -8.82
N TYR A 230 7.72 -27.22 -9.60
CA TYR A 230 6.34 -27.49 -9.25
C TYR A 230 6.32 -28.44 -8.05
N THR A 231 5.72 -28.04 -6.95
CA THR A 231 5.49 -28.90 -5.80
C THR A 231 4.01 -28.92 -5.44
N ALA A 232 3.46 -30.12 -5.19
CA ALA A 232 2.07 -30.29 -4.76
C ALA A 232 1.75 -29.63 -3.40
N SER A 233 2.78 -29.33 -2.63
CA SER A 233 2.66 -28.71 -1.30
C SER A 233 2.88 -27.21 -1.29
N GLY A 234 3.01 -26.55 -2.47
CA GLY A 234 3.51 -25.25 -2.48
C GLY A 234 2.87 -24.30 -3.47
N TYR A 235 3.56 -23.29 -3.76
CA TYR A 235 3.17 -22.12 -4.51
C TYR A 235 3.23 -22.30 -6.02
N PHE A 236 3.23 -23.56 -6.49
CA PHE A 236 3.14 -23.95 -7.91
C PHE A 236 4.10 -23.19 -8.82
N GLY A 237 5.40 -23.28 -8.53
CA GLY A 237 6.47 -22.67 -9.30
C GLY A 237 6.82 -21.24 -8.90
N LEU A 238 6.07 -20.64 -7.99
CA LEU A 238 6.36 -19.32 -7.40
C LEU A 238 7.01 -19.47 -6.02
N THR A 239 7.72 -18.44 -5.58
CA THR A 239 8.09 -18.31 -4.17
C THR A 239 6.90 -17.77 -3.38
N LYS A 240 6.89 -18.00 -2.06
CA LYS A 240 5.90 -17.41 -1.15
C LYS A 240 5.79 -15.89 -1.31
N LYS A 241 6.94 -15.21 -1.39
CA LYS A 241 7.03 -13.78 -1.66
C LYS A 241 6.26 -13.35 -2.93
N ALA A 242 6.45 -14.09 -4.01
CA ALA A 242 5.80 -13.79 -5.28
C ALA A 242 4.29 -14.03 -5.23
N VAL A 243 3.86 -15.14 -4.63
CA VAL A 243 2.43 -15.44 -4.49
C VAL A 243 1.71 -14.37 -3.67
N VAL A 244 2.25 -13.99 -2.51
CA VAL A 244 1.65 -12.94 -1.66
C VAL A 244 1.50 -11.64 -2.44
N LEU A 245 2.54 -11.22 -3.18
CA LEU A 245 2.49 -10.00 -3.98
C LEU A 245 1.47 -10.07 -5.11
N LEU A 246 1.53 -11.15 -5.91
CA LEU A 246 0.67 -11.28 -7.10
C LEU A 246 -0.81 -11.44 -6.72
N MET A 247 -1.12 -12.21 -5.67
CA MET A 247 -2.49 -12.34 -5.16
C MET A 247 -3.01 -11.03 -4.58
N LYS A 248 -2.16 -10.26 -3.86
CA LYS A 248 -2.50 -8.91 -3.42
C LYS A 248 -2.89 -8.02 -4.61
N TRP A 249 -2.06 -7.93 -5.62
CA TRP A 249 -2.32 -7.09 -6.79
C TRP A 249 -3.52 -7.57 -7.62
N HIS A 250 -3.68 -8.89 -7.75
CA HIS A 250 -4.83 -9.49 -8.41
C HIS A 250 -6.18 -9.09 -7.77
N ARG A 251 -6.22 -9.02 -6.44
CA ARG A 251 -7.41 -8.63 -5.67
C ARG A 251 -7.64 -7.13 -5.64
N GLU A 252 -6.57 -6.33 -5.54
CA GLU A 252 -6.65 -4.86 -5.45
C GLU A 252 -7.00 -4.18 -6.78
N ASP A 253 -6.67 -4.84 -7.89
CA ASP A 253 -6.91 -4.34 -9.25
C ASP A 253 -7.65 -5.42 -10.06
N PRO A 254 -9.01 -5.47 -9.94
CA PRO A 254 -9.83 -6.48 -10.61
C PRO A 254 -9.78 -6.38 -12.13
N VAL A 255 -10.15 -7.48 -12.83
CA VAL A 255 -10.11 -7.58 -14.29
C VAL A 255 -10.83 -6.42 -14.96
N SER A 256 -10.09 -5.66 -15.74
CA SER A 256 -10.56 -4.51 -16.48
C SER A 256 -11.15 -4.87 -17.86
N ARG A 257 -11.90 -3.96 -18.45
CA ARG A 257 -12.38 -4.13 -19.85
C ARG A 257 -11.22 -4.31 -20.82
N LYS A 258 -10.14 -3.56 -20.62
CA LYS A 258 -8.91 -3.68 -21.41
C LYS A 258 -8.34 -5.11 -21.40
N GLU A 259 -8.31 -5.77 -20.23
CA GLU A 259 -7.80 -7.13 -20.14
C GLU A 259 -8.71 -8.15 -20.84
N ILE A 260 -10.03 -7.97 -20.75
CA ILE A 260 -10.99 -8.83 -21.47
C ILE A 260 -10.76 -8.72 -22.98
N ASP A 261 -10.69 -7.51 -23.50
CA ASP A 261 -10.44 -7.25 -24.92
C ASP A 261 -9.05 -7.77 -25.34
N ARG A 262 -8.04 -7.57 -24.48
CA ARG A 262 -6.70 -8.11 -24.68
C ARG A 262 -6.69 -9.63 -24.74
N ASN A 263 -7.41 -10.32 -23.86
CA ASN A 263 -7.48 -11.79 -23.84
C ASN A 263 -8.14 -12.36 -25.11
N ASN A 264 -9.14 -11.67 -25.64
CA ASN A 264 -9.73 -11.99 -26.95
C ASN A 264 -8.71 -11.82 -28.08
N GLY A 265 -8.00 -10.68 -28.11
CA GLY A 265 -6.93 -10.43 -29.08
C GLY A 265 -5.76 -11.43 -28.99
N ILE A 266 -5.45 -11.90 -27.78
CA ILE A 266 -4.46 -12.97 -27.56
C ILE A 266 -4.93 -14.26 -28.21
N GLN A 267 -6.18 -14.65 -28.02
CA GLN A 267 -6.71 -15.83 -28.69
C GLN A 267 -6.66 -15.73 -30.22
N GLU A 268 -6.99 -14.56 -30.78
CA GLU A 268 -6.88 -14.33 -32.22
C GLU A 268 -5.44 -14.46 -32.75
N THR A 269 -4.45 -14.09 -31.95
CA THR A 269 -3.05 -13.99 -32.38
C THR A 269 -2.23 -15.23 -32.06
N GLN A 270 -2.41 -15.82 -30.88
CA GLN A 270 -1.64 -16.99 -30.46
C GLN A 270 -2.50 -18.22 -30.10
N GLY A 271 -3.83 -18.14 -30.21
CA GLY A 271 -4.75 -19.29 -30.18
C GLY A 271 -5.18 -19.75 -28.79
N ASN A 272 -4.71 -19.14 -27.72
CA ASN A 272 -5.03 -19.54 -26.35
C ASN A 272 -5.50 -18.35 -25.50
N ARG A 273 -6.02 -18.64 -24.30
CA ARG A 273 -6.59 -17.65 -23.38
C ARG A 273 -5.94 -17.72 -22.00
N ASN A 274 -5.89 -16.58 -21.33
CA ASN A 274 -5.45 -16.49 -19.94
C ASN A 274 -6.61 -16.84 -18.99
N PRO A 275 -6.50 -17.92 -18.18
CA PRO A 275 -7.57 -18.37 -17.30
C PRO A 275 -7.96 -17.34 -16.23
N PHE A 276 -7.01 -16.54 -15.76
CA PHE A 276 -7.23 -15.57 -14.68
C PHE A 276 -7.84 -14.24 -15.14
N ILE A 277 -8.03 -14.10 -16.45
CA ILE A 277 -8.85 -13.05 -17.06
C ILE A 277 -10.25 -13.60 -17.33
N ASP A 278 -10.37 -14.82 -17.85
CA ASP A 278 -11.68 -15.43 -18.09
C ASP A 278 -12.43 -15.74 -16.79
N TYR A 279 -11.72 -16.30 -15.81
CA TYR A 279 -12.24 -16.64 -14.48
C TYR A 279 -11.32 -16.09 -13.40
N PRO A 280 -11.46 -14.82 -13.01
CA PRO A 280 -10.56 -14.20 -12.03
C PRO A 280 -10.49 -14.98 -10.72
N TYR A 281 -11.63 -15.42 -10.20
CA TYR A 281 -11.69 -16.13 -8.93
C TYR A 281 -11.00 -17.50 -8.94
N LEU A 282 -10.68 -18.05 -10.11
CA LEU A 282 -9.90 -19.30 -10.24
C LEU A 282 -8.53 -19.20 -9.56
N ALA A 283 -7.94 -18.01 -9.49
CA ALA A 283 -6.67 -17.80 -8.79
C ALA A 283 -6.75 -18.14 -7.29
N GLU A 284 -7.93 -17.95 -6.68
CA GLU A 284 -8.16 -18.28 -5.26
C GLU A 284 -8.11 -19.78 -4.99
N TYR A 285 -8.50 -20.61 -5.96
CA TYR A 285 -8.43 -22.08 -5.86
C TYR A 285 -7.03 -22.64 -6.11
N ILE A 286 -6.13 -21.85 -6.71
CA ILE A 286 -4.77 -22.27 -6.99
C ILE A 286 -3.80 -21.71 -5.95
N TRP A 287 -3.86 -20.41 -5.63
CA TRP A 287 -2.91 -19.75 -4.74
C TRP A 287 -3.53 -18.98 -3.58
N GLY A 288 -4.84 -18.92 -3.51
CA GLY A 288 -5.56 -18.10 -2.53
C GLY A 288 -6.29 -18.92 -1.46
N GLU A 289 -7.37 -18.35 -0.96
CA GLU A 289 -8.12 -18.85 0.20
C GLU A 289 -8.69 -20.26 0.02
N HIS A 290 -9.00 -20.64 -1.22
CA HIS A 290 -9.57 -21.94 -1.57
C HIS A 290 -8.53 -22.93 -2.13
N ALA A 291 -7.23 -22.62 -1.95
CA ALA A 291 -6.16 -23.49 -2.45
C ALA A 291 -6.28 -24.91 -1.88
N GLY A 292 -6.37 -25.90 -2.77
CA GLY A 292 -6.56 -27.30 -2.41
C GLY A 292 -8.01 -27.75 -2.29
N GLU A 293 -8.98 -26.86 -2.33
CA GLU A 293 -10.40 -27.19 -2.36
C GLU A 293 -10.84 -27.63 -3.77
N THR A 294 -11.93 -28.42 -3.83
CA THR A 294 -12.53 -28.82 -5.10
C THR A 294 -13.31 -27.65 -5.69
N ILE A 295 -12.96 -27.27 -6.93
CA ILE A 295 -13.63 -26.17 -7.61
C ILE A 295 -14.98 -26.62 -8.21
N ASP A 296 -15.99 -25.79 -8.05
CA ASP A 296 -17.24 -25.82 -8.79
C ASP A 296 -17.28 -24.61 -9.72
N MET A 297 -17.05 -24.83 -11.01
CA MET A 297 -17.03 -23.75 -12.01
C MET A 297 -18.36 -23.02 -12.13
N ALA A 298 -19.48 -23.63 -11.72
CA ALA A 298 -20.78 -22.97 -11.71
C ALA A 298 -20.90 -21.86 -10.65
N GLN A 299 -20.08 -21.90 -9.61
CA GLN A 299 -19.98 -20.86 -8.58
C GLN A 299 -19.11 -19.69 -9.02
N LEU A 300 -18.36 -19.82 -10.10
CA LEU A 300 -17.51 -18.76 -10.62
C LEU A 300 -18.23 -17.99 -11.73
N MET A 301 -18.01 -16.68 -11.72
CA MET A 301 -18.51 -15.77 -12.74
C MET A 301 -17.40 -15.49 -13.76
N PRO A 302 -17.55 -15.93 -15.02
CA PRO A 302 -16.58 -15.55 -16.05
C PRO A 302 -16.65 -14.05 -16.34
N SER A 303 -15.54 -13.48 -16.76
CA SER A 303 -15.46 -12.05 -17.11
C SER A 303 -16.32 -11.65 -18.33
N THR A 304 -16.84 -12.65 -19.05
CA THR A 304 -17.79 -12.49 -20.17
C THR A 304 -19.25 -12.57 -19.74
N ASP A 305 -19.53 -12.85 -18.47
CA ASP A 305 -20.88 -12.87 -17.92
C ASP A 305 -21.51 -11.47 -17.99
N PRO A 306 -22.81 -11.36 -18.37
CA PRO A 306 -23.49 -10.06 -18.40
C PRO A 306 -23.54 -9.31 -17.04
N GLU A 307 -23.43 -10.05 -15.93
CA GLU A 307 -23.41 -9.46 -14.58
C GLU A 307 -21.99 -9.10 -14.12
N PHE A 308 -20.98 -9.50 -14.86
CA PHE A 308 -19.59 -9.13 -14.52
C PHE A 308 -19.33 -7.65 -14.81
N VAL A 309 -18.93 -6.92 -13.79
CA VAL A 309 -18.58 -5.49 -13.89
C VAL A 309 -17.05 -5.35 -13.94
N PRO A 310 -16.47 -5.06 -15.11
CA PRO A 310 -15.02 -4.89 -15.25
C PRO A 310 -14.47 -3.83 -14.29
N GLY A 311 -13.33 -4.12 -13.67
CA GLY A 311 -12.70 -3.27 -12.66
C GLY A 311 -13.34 -3.32 -11.27
N VAL A 312 -14.39 -4.15 -11.07
CA VAL A 312 -15.13 -4.26 -9.80
C VAL A 312 -15.33 -5.72 -9.38
N SER A 313 -15.85 -6.56 -10.30
CA SER A 313 -16.19 -7.96 -9.98
C SER A 313 -14.93 -8.81 -9.77
N ASN A 314 -14.93 -9.62 -8.71
CA ASN A 314 -13.85 -10.58 -8.42
C ASN A 314 -14.05 -11.96 -9.10
N GLY A 315 -15.19 -12.18 -9.77
CA GLY A 315 -15.48 -13.43 -10.45
C GLY A 315 -16.16 -14.51 -9.58
N TRP A 316 -16.76 -14.16 -8.46
CA TRP A 316 -17.55 -15.03 -7.62
C TRP A 316 -19.06 -14.77 -7.82
N ARG A 317 -19.86 -15.85 -8.02
CA ARG A 317 -21.33 -15.75 -8.22
C ARG A 317 -22.14 -15.83 -6.94
N GLY A 318 -21.61 -16.47 -5.91
CA GLY A 318 -22.30 -16.57 -4.63
C GLY A 318 -22.45 -15.18 -3.98
N GLU A 319 -23.38 -15.07 -3.04
CA GLU A 319 -23.22 -14.00 -2.04
C GLU A 319 -21.76 -14.10 -1.59
N THR A 320 -21.01 -13.01 -1.77
CA THR A 320 -19.61 -12.97 -1.34
C THR A 320 -19.59 -13.63 0.03
N PRO A 321 -18.90 -14.78 0.25
CA PRO A 321 -18.73 -15.24 1.61
C PRO A 321 -18.30 -14.00 2.34
N PRO A 322 -18.96 -13.56 3.40
CA PRO A 322 -18.57 -12.33 4.05
C PRO A 322 -17.07 -12.47 4.17
N THR A 323 -16.33 -11.61 3.46
CA THR A 323 -14.86 -11.61 3.53
C THR A 323 -14.63 -11.82 5.00
N PRO A 324 -13.87 -12.82 5.47
CA PRO A 324 -13.64 -12.96 6.89
C PRO A 324 -13.22 -11.56 7.30
N GLN A 325 -14.18 -10.78 7.78
CA GLN A 325 -13.88 -9.39 8.13
C GLN A 325 -12.94 -9.62 9.27
N THR A 326 -11.68 -9.26 9.07
CA THR A 326 -10.76 -9.17 10.20
C THR A 326 -11.59 -8.50 11.27
N PRO A 327 -11.86 -9.15 12.40
CA PRO A 327 -12.75 -8.59 13.39
C PRO A 327 -12.34 -7.14 13.59
N LYS A 328 -13.28 -6.24 13.48
CA LYS A 328 -13.00 -4.83 13.76
C LYS A 328 -13.48 -4.56 15.15
N PHE A 329 -12.63 -3.94 15.91
CA PHE A 329 -12.93 -3.52 17.26
C PHE A 329 -13.16 -2.03 17.32
N GLY A 330 -14.10 -1.63 18.16
CA GLY A 330 -14.35 -0.23 18.45
C GLY A 330 -13.20 0.34 19.30
N VAL A 331 -12.64 1.45 18.86
CA VAL A 331 -11.74 2.28 19.64
C VAL A 331 -12.52 3.51 20.05
N ASN A 332 -12.91 3.58 21.32
CA ASN A 332 -13.66 4.68 21.84
C ASN A 332 -12.73 5.73 22.46
N TRP A 333 -12.99 6.98 22.17
CA TRP A 333 -12.29 8.10 22.77
C TRP A 333 -13.24 8.83 23.73
N SER A 334 -12.90 8.81 25.00
CA SER A 334 -13.75 9.39 26.06
C SER A 334 -13.14 10.66 26.61
N VAL A 335 -13.94 11.70 26.67
CA VAL A 335 -13.59 13.00 27.27
C VAL A 335 -14.63 13.30 28.34
N ASN A 336 -14.16 13.53 29.57
CA ASN A 336 -15.05 13.83 30.70
C ASN A 336 -16.11 12.76 31.00
N GLY A 337 -15.78 11.49 30.71
CA GLY A 337 -16.68 10.36 30.92
C GLY A 337 -17.65 10.09 29.77
N GLU A 338 -17.68 10.94 28.73
CA GLU A 338 -18.51 10.76 27.55
C GLU A 338 -17.68 10.33 26.35
N VAL A 339 -18.16 9.35 25.57
CA VAL A 339 -17.51 8.93 24.33
C VAL A 339 -17.75 9.98 23.25
N VAL A 340 -16.72 10.68 22.84
CA VAL A 340 -16.79 11.78 21.84
C VAL A 340 -16.48 11.32 20.42
N SER A 341 -15.76 10.20 20.27
CA SER A 341 -15.43 9.62 18.97
C SER A 341 -15.32 8.10 19.08
N VAL A 342 -15.65 7.40 18.00
CA VAL A 342 -15.52 5.95 17.87
C VAL A 342 -14.87 5.63 16.53
N ASP A 343 -13.68 5.05 16.58
CA ASP A 343 -13.00 4.51 15.42
C ASP A 343 -13.24 3.00 15.30
N SER A 344 -13.09 2.47 14.11
CA SER A 344 -13.22 1.04 13.84
C SER A 344 -11.89 0.52 13.27
N VAL A 345 -11.15 -0.22 14.08
CA VAL A 345 -9.81 -0.71 13.76
C VAL A 345 -9.83 -2.23 13.61
N ALA A 346 -9.24 -2.75 12.54
CA ALA A 346 -9.16 -4.19 12.32
C ALA A 346 -8.27 -4.85 13.39
N GLU A 347 -8.61 -6.09 13.75
CA GLU A 347 -7.85 -6.91 14.69
C GLU A 347 -6.35 -6.94 14.32
N ASN A 348 -5.49 -6.84 15.32
CA ASN A 348 -4.03 -6.80 15.17
C ASN A 348 -3.49 -5.62 14.32
N LYS A 349 -4.29 -4.58 14.10
CA LYS A 349 -3.82 -3.33 13.48
C LYS A 349 -3.59 -2.26 14.54
N LYS A 350 -2.74 -1.30 14.20
CA LYS A 350 -2.48 -0.13 15.04
C LYS A 350 -3.46 1.00 14.71
N ILE A 351 -3.76 1.79 15.71
CA ILE A 351 -4.45 3.06 15.54
C ILE A 351 -3.48 4.02 14.82
N THR A 352 -3.96 4.72 13.81
CA THR A 352 -3.12 5.56 12.92
C THR A 352 -3.22 7.04 13.21
N GLU A 353 -4.25 7.48 13.95
CA GLU A 353 -4.51 8.89 14.26
C GLU A 353 -4.96 9.03 15.72
N LEU A 354 -4.66 10.16 16.33
CA LEU A 354 -5.23 10.60 17.59
C LEU A 354 -6.36 11.58 17.30
N PRO A 355 -7.40 11.67 18.16
CA PRO A 355 -8.41 12.71 18.05
C PRO A 355 -7.80 14.11 18.22
N GLU A 356 -8.55 15.13 17.80
CA GLU A 356 -8.22 16.52 18.14
C GLU A 356 -8.06 16.67 19.65
N THR A 357 -7.15 17.55 20.06
CA THR A 357 -6.88 17.81 21.48
C THR A 357 -8.16 18.27 22.19
N PRO A 358 -8.63 17.51 23.18
CA PRO A 358 -9.88 17.86 23.87
C PRO A 358 -9.69 19.04 24.81
N VAL A 359 -10.78 19.75 25.03
CA VAL A 359 -10.81 20.87 26.00
C VAL A 359 -11.26 20.34 27.35
N SER A 360 -10.60 20.81 28.44
CA SER A 360 -10.98 20.45 29.79
C SER A 360 -12.35 21.04 30.16
N CYS A 361 -13.04 20.31 31.01
CA CYS A 361 -14.34 20.70 31.53
C CYS A 361 -14.30 21.54 32.81
N SER A 362 -13.16 21.61 33.51
CA SER A 362 -13.21 22.07 34.89
C SER A 362 -12.73 23.49 35.11
N THR A 363 -11.59 23.87 34.59
CA THR A 363 -11.04 25.24 34.77
C THR A 363 -10.13 25.59 33.60
N GLU A 364 -9.86 26.92 33.42
CA GLU A 364 -8.91 27.41 32.43
C GLU A 364 -7.44 26.97 32.72
N SER A 365 -7.18 26.48 33.91
CA SER A 365 -5.85 26.00 34.33
C SER A 365 -5.63 24.49 34.17
N ASP A 366 -6.66 23.73 33.80
CA ASP A 366 -6.49 22.32 33.54
C ASP A 366 -6.03 22.13 32.09
N VAL A 367 -4.96 21.39 31.90
CA VAL A 367 -4.35 21.12 30.58
C VAL A 367 -4.47 19.66 30.22
N PHE A 368 -4.69 19.39 28.95
CA PHE A 368 -4.70 18.02 28.42
C PHE A 368 -3.29 17.43 28.42
N MET A 369 -3.14 16.25 29.01
CA MET A 369 -1.86 15.57 29.20
C MET A 369 -1.65 14.40 28.24
N GLY A 370 -2.70 13.81 27.73
CA GLY A 370 -2.67 12.60 26.89
C GLY A 370 -3.87 11.69 27.14
N TRP A 371 -3.74 10.46 26.71
CA TRP A 371 -4.78 9.45 26.83
C TRP A 371 -4.31 8.29 27.71
N THR A 372 -5.20 7.66 28.44
CA THR A 372 -4.97 6.40 29.17
C THR A 372 -6.03 5.37 28.78
N ASP A 373 -5.73 4.10 28.92
CA ASP A 373 -6.67 2.99 28.64
C ASP A 373 -7.50 2.57 29.87
N GLU A 374 -7.22 3.18 31.03
CA GLU A 374 -8.00 2.99 32.24
C GLU A 374 -8.53 4.35 32.75
N PRO A 375 -9.81 4.44 33.19
CA PRO A 375 -10.32 5.67 33.77
C PRO A 375 -9.67 5.94 35.12
N ILE A 376 -9.37 7.20 35.38
CA ILE A 376 -8.92 7.66 36.70
C ILE A 376 -10.15 7.86 37.58
N GLU A 377 -10.43 6.90 38.45
CA GLU A 377 -11.61 6.89 39.32
C GLU A 377 -11.47 7.87 40.50
N THR A 378 -10.25 8.08 40.95
CA THR A 378 -9.92 9.03 42.01
C THR A 378 -8.79 9.91 41.53
N THR A 379 -8.86 11.19 41.80
CA THR A 379 -7.79 12.17 41.45
C THR A 379 -6.42 11.66 41.88
N LEU A 380 -5.45 11.68 40.96
CA LEU A 380 -4.08 11.27 41.22
C LEU A 380 -3.22 12.54 41.42
N ASP A 381 -2.27 12.49 42.34
CA ASP A 381 -1.29 13.57 42.56
C ASP A 381 -0.15 13.51 41.52
N GLU A 382 0.09 12.35 40.92
CA GLU A 382 1.11 12.11 39.90
C GLU A 382 0.45 11.59 38.60
N ALA A 383 1.16 11.69 37.48
CA ALA A 383 0.67 11.20 36.20
C ALA A 383 0.40 9.69 36.26
N PRO A 384 -0.67 9.20 35.58
CA PRO A 384 -0.94 7.77 35.52
C PRO A 384 0.24 7.02 34.88
N GLU A 385 0.45 5.77 35.30
CA GLU A 385 1.55 4.93 34.82
C GLU A 385 1.54 4.77 33.30
N VAL A 386 0.35 4.67 32.72
CA VAL A 386 0.15 4.58 31.28
C VAL A 386 -0.44 5.88 30.77
N LEU A 387 0.33 6.59 29.95
CA LEU A 387 -0.09 7.84 29.31
C LEU A 387 0.37 7.88 27.85
N TYR A 388 -0.57 7.82 26.94
CA TYR A 388 -0.34 7.87 25.49
C TYR A 388 -0.39 9.32 25.00
N THR A 389 0.72 9.82 24.53
CA THR A 389 0.82 11.19 23.97
C THR A 389 1.07 11.19 22.46
N LYS A 390 1.27 10.01 21.84
CA LYS A 390 1.57 9.83 20.42
C LYS A 390 0.96 8.53 19.89
N VAL A 391 0.58 8.54 18.61
CA VAL A 391 0.10 7.37 17.89
C VAL A 391 0.99 6.13 18.06
N GLY A 392 2.32 6.31 17.98
CA GLY A 392 3.27 5.19 18.08
C GLY A 392 3.30 4.47 19.44
N GLN A 393 2.73 5.07 20.49
CA GLN A 393 2.64 4.50 21.83
C GLN A 393 1.37 3.65 22.03
N LEU A 394 0.34 3.88 21.20
CA LEU A 394 -0.92 3.18 21.32
C LEU A 394 -0.76 1.67 21.09
N PRO A 395 -1.51 0.83 21.81
CA PRO A 395 -1.44 -0.60 21.66
C PRO A 395 -1.97 -1.05 20.29
N THR A 396 -1.61 -2.27 19.90
CA THR A 396 -2.26 -2.97 18.80
C THR A 396 -3.66 -3.39 19.25
N VAL A 397 -4.66 -3.15 18.42
CA VAL A 397 -6.07 -3.41 18.77
C VAL A 397 -6.38 -4.90 18.63
N THR A 398 -6.69 -5.55 19.73
CA THR A 398 -7.07 -6.98 19.81
C THR A 398 -8.48 -7.21 20.34
N GLU A 399 -9.11 -6.14 20.87
CA GLU A 399 -10.46 -6.12 21.41
C GLU A 399 -10.99 -4.69 21.42
N ASN A 400 -12.25 -4.50 21.80
CA ASN A 400 -12.79 -3.14 21.99
C ASN A 400 -12.04 -2.45 23.13
N ILE A 401 -11.53 -1.26 22.87
CA ILE A 401 -10.76 -0.47 23.83
C ILE A 401 -11.34 0.94 23.97
N THR A 402 -11.26 1.49 25.16
CA THR A 402 -11.64 2.89 25.41
C THR A 402 -10.44 3.64 25.95
N PHE A 403 -10.11 4.73 25.31
CA PHE A 403 -9.12 5.69 25.80
C PHE A 403 -9.81 6.88 26.47
N TYR A 404 -9.27 7.30 27.57
CA TYR A 404 -9.79 8.39 28.39
C TYR A 404 -8.83 9.58 28.35
N ALA A 405 -9.35 10.76 28.04
CA ALA A 405 -8.56 11.98 28.06
C ALA A 405 -8.12 12.30 29.50
N VAL A 406 -6.82 12.48 29.70
CA VAL A 406 -6.23 12.85 30.99
C VAL A 406 -6.00 14.35 31.02
N PHE A 407 -6.53 15.00 32.03
CA PHE A 407 -6.27 16.41 32.32
C PHE A 407 -5.55 16.53 33.65
N ALA A 408 -4.67 17.52 33.76
CA ALA A 408 -4.00 17.84 34.99
C ALA A 408 -4.10 19.35 35.28
N HIS A 409 -4.21 19.67 36.55
CA HIS A 409 -4.14 21.05 37.00
C HIS A 409 -2.70 21.58 36.92
N ALA A 410 -2.51 22.64 36.15
CA ALA A 410 -1.22 23.31 36.01
C ALA A 410 -1.12 24.43 37.07
N GLU A 411 -0.25 24.26 38.04
CA GLU A 411 0.12 25.33 38.99
C GLU A 411 1.35 26.06 38.46
N ILE A 412 1.18 27.35 38.18
CA ILE A 412 2.27 28.22 37.77
C ILE A 412 2.80 28.86 39.08
N GLU A 413 4.06 28.61 39.40
CA GLU A 413 4.72 29.38 40.48
C GLU A 413 4.65 30.88 40.14
N GLN A 414 4.12 31.67 41.05
CA GLN A 414 4.03 33.12 40.86
C GLN A 414 5.43 33.71 40.65
N GLY A 415 5.68 34.17 39.42
CA GLY A 415 6.93 34.80 39.02
C GLY A 415 7.64 34.22 37.80
N ALA A 416 7.13 33.11 37.25
CA ALA A 416 7.68 32.52 36.04
C ALA A 416 7.06 33.17 34.80
N GLU A 417 7.78 34.05 34.12
CA GLU A 417 7.42 34.58 32.80
C GLU A 417 7.82 33.57 31.73
N ASP A 418 7.01 33.46 30.64
CA ASP A 418 7.39 32.69 29.47
C ASP A 418 8.72 33.19 28.91
N VAL A 419 9.67 32.29 28.72
CA VAL A 419 11.00 32.64 28.23
C VAL A 419 11.13 32.24 26.78
N ILE A 420 11.48 33.19 25.92
CA ILE A 420 11.76 32.95 24.52
C ILE A 420 13.26 33.08 24.28
N TYR A 421 13.90 31.96 23.97
CA TYR A 421 15.32 31.95 23.59
C TYR A 421 15.43 32.06 22.08
N THR A 422 15.83 33.19 21.53
CA THR A 422 15.95 33.38 20.08
C THR A 422 17.41 33.56 19.68
N TYR A 423 17.85 32.82 18.68
CA TYR A 423 19.06 33.04 17.95
C TYR A 423 18.76 33.49 16.53
N SER A 424 19.28 34.65 16.12
CA SER A 424 19.10 35.14 14.74
C SER A 424 20.35 35.92 14.30
N LYS A 425 20.42 36.19 12.99
CA LYS A 425 21.51 37.01 12.45
C LYS A 425 21.54 38.45 12.95
N SER A 426 20.42 38.94 13.41
CA SER A 426 20.28 40.34 13.92
C SER A 426 20.35 40.44 15.43
N THR A 427 20.07 39.36 16.14
CA THR A 427 20.03 39.31 17.60
C THR A 427 20.55 37.97 18.10
N SER A 428 21.61 37.96 18.86
CA SER A 428 22.04 36.79 19.64
C SER A 428 21.82 37.06 21.11
N ILE A 429 21.10 36.14 21.77
CA ILE A 429 20.99 36.16 23.25
C ILE A 429 22.23 35.49 23.82
N GLU A 430 22.68 35.98 24.98
CA GLU A 430 23.79 35.39 25.71
C GLU A 430 23.58 33.90 25.99
N GLY A 431 24.60 33.08 25.81
CA GLY A 431 24.58 31.66 26.10
C GLY A 431 24.41 30.74 24.88
N TRP A 432 24.15 31.27 23.69
CA TRP A 432 24.17 30.48 22.46
C TRP A 432 25.58 30.23 21.93
N SER A 433 25.82 29.05 21.38
CA SER A 433 27.04 28.70 20.64
C SER A 433 26.73 28.32 19.21
N ASN A 434 27.42 28.86 18.23
CA ASN A 434 27.17 28.60 16.82
C ASN A 434 28.47 28.29 16.08
N THR A 435 28.59 27.11 15.52
CA THR A 435 29.72 26.67 14.66
C THR A 435 29.35 26.63 13.17
N ALA A 436 28.13 26.99 12.81
CA ALA A 436 27.66 27.03 11.42
C ALA A 436 28.47 28.00 10.56
N SER A 437 28.59 27.69 9.27
CA SER A 437 29.30 28.53 8.32
C SER A 437 28.45 29.72 7.87
N GLU A 438 28.97 30.93 7.95
CA GLU A 438 28.30 32.10 7.36
C GLU A 438 28.44 32.07 5.84
N LYS A 439 27.33 31.86 5.11
CA LYS A 439 27.32 31.76 3.65
C LYS A 439 26.86 33.04 2.94
N SER A 440 26.07 33.87 3.62
CA SER A 440 25.64 35.15 3.08
C SER A 440 25.14 36.06 4.23
N SER A 441 24.86 37.33 3.93
CA SER A 441 24.16 38.20 4.87
C SER A 441 22.75 37.71 5.23
N LYS A 442 22.24 36.67 4.55
CA LYS A 442 20.86 36.19 4.68
C LYS A 442 20.68 34.96 5.58
N TYR A 443 21.68 34.09 5.72
CA TYR A 443 21.55 32.87 6.53
C TYR A 443 22.92 32.28 6.93
N TRP A 444 22.89 31.41 7.96
CA TRP A 444 23.97 30.52 8.36
C TRP A 444 23.73 29.14 7.77
N LEU A 445 24.79 28.40 7.44
CA LEU A 445 24.68 27.02 6.92
C LEU A 445 25.18 26.04 7.99
N LEU A 446 24.28 25.17 8.45
CA LEU A 446 24.60 23.98 9.21
C LEU A 446 24.93 22.86 8.24
N GLU A 447 26.19 22.42 8.28
CA GLU A 447 26.73 21.28 7.55
C GLU A 447 27.00 20.14 8.54
N SER A 448 27.30 18.93 8.05
CA SER A 448 27.70 17.82 8.94
C SER A 448 28.85 18.22 9.87
N GLY A 449 28.71 17.95 11.15
CA GLY A 449 29.67 18.30 12.19
C GLY A 449 29.64 19.77 12.61
N LYS A 450 28.67 20.55 12.16
CA LYS A 450 28.38 21.91 12.60
C LYS A 450 27.12 21.96 13.43
N GLU A 451 27.08 22.80 14.44
CA GLU A 451 26.03 22.84 15.44
C GLU A 451 25.67 24.27 15.84
N LEU A 452 24.38 24.47 16.15
CA LEU A 452 23.89 25.60 16.94
C LEU A 452 23.42 25.04 18.29
N ILE A 453 23.92 25.57 19.38
CA ILE A 453 23.62 25.09 20.74
C ILE A 453 22.96 26.21 21.54
N SER A 454 21.81 25.90 22.14
CA SER A 454 21.05 26.85 22.97
C SER A 454 21.70 27.12 24.33
N PRO A 455 21.28 28.18 25.05
CA PRO A 455 21.41 28.23 26.49
C PRO A 455 20.82 26.98 27.16
N GLU A 456 21.12 26.78 28.43
CA GLU A 456 20.46 25.74 29.22
C GLU A 456 18.98 26.12 29.42
N ILE A 457 18.08 25.21 29.10
CA ILE A 457 16.63 25.38 29.23
C ILE A 457 16.04 24.28 30.11
N ASP A 458 14.93 24.55 30.75
CA ASP A 458 14.14 23.55 31.44
C ASP A 458 13.25 22.83 30.40
N LEU A 459 13.51 21.54 30.19
CA LEU A 459 12.78 20.72 29.23
C LEU A 459 11.34 20.47 29.66
N GLY A 460 11.05 20.52 30.98
CA GLY A 460 9.68 20.37 31.49
C GLY A 460 8.76 21.51 31.04
N GLY A 461 9.33 22.68 30.82
CA GLY A 461 8.61 23.86 30.33
C GLY A 461 8.65 24.05 28.81
N LEU A 462 9.36 23.20 28.05
CA LEU A 462 9.52 23.37 26.61
C LEU A 462 8.16 23.18 25.88
N GLU A 463 7.68 24.22 25.21
CA GLU A 463 6.40 24.23 24.52
C GLU A 463 6.55 23.99 23.01
N LYS A 464 7.37 24.80 22.36
CA LYS A 464 7.60 24.71 20.93
C LYS A 464 8.96 25.25 20.50
N ILE A 465 9.37 24.86 19.32
CA ILE A 465 10.55 25.38 18.64
C ILE A 465 10.13 25.87 17.26
N THR A 466 10.45 27.09 16.91
CA THR A 466 10.27 27.60 15.55
C THR A 466 11.61 27.89 14.90
N ALA A 467 11.68 27.75 13.59
CA ALA A 467 12.88 28.13 12.85
C ALA A 467 12.51 28.66 11.45
N ILE A 468 13.27 29.63 10.99
CA ILE A 468 13.22 30.08 9.59
C ILE A 468 14.40 29.43 8.88
N ILE A 469 14.11 28.38 8.13
CA ILE A 469 15.10 27.50 7.49
C ILE A 469 14.84 27.25 6.00
N ARG A 470 15.85 26.71 5.31
CA ARG A 470 15.79 26.26 3.92
C ARG A 470 16.77 25.12 3.68
N THR A 471 16.56 24.34 2.63
CA THR A 471 17.58 23.41 2.15
C THR A 471 18.67 24.12 1.36
N VAL A 472 19.90 23.62 1.42
CA VAL A 472 21.05 24.11 0.66
C VAL A 472 21.77 22.94 0.04
N GLY A 473 21.69 22.79 -1.29
CA GLY A 473 22.39 21.75 -2.05
C GLY A 473 21.88 20.33 -1.83
N GLY A 474 20.70 20.17 -1.19
CA GLY A 474 20.04 18.90 -0.91
C GLY A 474 18.93 18.59 -1.90
N THR A 475 18.44 17.36 -1.85
CA THR A 475 17.18 16.89 -2.45
C THR A 475 16.06 17.02 -1.44
N GLN A 476 14.82 17.05 -1.89
CA GLN A 476 13.57 17.16 -1.10
C GLN A 476 13.64 16.53 0.30
N TYR A 477 13.18 17.28 1.34
CA TYR A 477 12.99 16.84 2.74
C TYR A 477 14.24 16.81 3.64
N ASP A 478 14.98 17.89 3.66
CA ASP A 478 16.07 18.06 4.61
C ASP A 478 15.51 18.44 5.99
N GLN A 479 16.01 17.78 7.04
CA GLN A 479 15.54 17.97 8.42
C GLN A 479 16.64 18.59 9.28
N LEU A 480 16.24 19.49 10.16
CA LEU A 480 17.06 20.01 11.24
C LEU A 480 16.77 19.22 12.51
N ASP A 481 17.71 18.39 12.89
CA ASP A 481 17.63 17.59 14.12
C ASP A 481 17.85 18.46 15.35
N VAL A 482 17.02 18.27 16.37
CA VAL A 482 17.14 18.93 17.68
C VAL A 482 17.30 17.86 18.76
N LYS A 483 18.43 17.91 19.46
CA LYS A 483 18.76 16.94 20.51
C LYS A 483 18.90 17.61 21.86
N ALA A 484 18.49 16.89 22.89
CA ALA A 484 18.84 17.20 24.29
C ALA A 484 19.85 16.14 24.75
N GLY A 485 21.12 16.54 24.91
CA GLY A 485 22.22 15.57 24.99
C GLY A 485 22.28 14.68 23.75
N GLU A 486 22.27 13.36 23.93
CA GLU A 486 22.25 12.39 22.79
C GLU A 486 20.82 12.07 22.30
N THR A 487 19.79 12.53 22.99
CA THR A 487 18.39 12.17 22.68
C THR A 487 17.80 13.12 21.64
N LEU A 488 17.33 12.57 20.52
CA LEU A 488 16.59 13.33 19.52
C LEU A 488 15.18 13.66 20.06
N ILE A 489 14.91 14.95 20.25
CA ILE A 489 13.62 15.41 20.78
C ILE A 489 12.69 15.99 19.72
N ALA A 490 13.23 16.61 18.68
CA ALA A 490 12.48 17.24 17.61
C ALA A 490 13.19 17.12 16.27
N GLN A 491 12.42 17.22 15.18
CA GLN A 491 12.91 17.41 13.83
C GLN A 491 12.08 18.51 13.16
N LEU A 492 12.74 19.49 12.59
CA LEU A 492 12.12 20.60 11.87
C LEU A 492 12.37 20.39 10.37
N GLU A 493 11.31 20.30 9.59
CA GLU A 493 11.42 20.06 8.15
C GLU A 493 11.64 21.36 7.39
N ALA A 494 12.68 21.41 6.57
CA ALA A 494 12.87 22.50 5.62
C ALA A 494 12.00 22.24 4.39
N GLN A 495 11.17 23.22 4.02
CA GLN A 495 10.39 23.14 2.79
C GLN A 495 11.29 23.12 1.57
N ASP A 496 10.85 22.39 0.51
CA ASP A 496 11.56 22.32 -0.76
C ASP A 496 11.71 23.70 -1.40
N GLY A 497 12.92 24.05 -1.75
CA GLY A 497 13.22 25.26 -2.48
C GLY A 497 14.33 26.14 -1.93
N SER A 498 14.67 27.16 -2.71
CA SER A 498 15.72 28.13 -2.37
C SER A 498 15.27 29.23 -1.40
N THR A 499 14.03 29.18 -0.91
CA THR A 499 13.43 30.23 -0.08
C THR A 499 13.46 29.84 1.41
N LEU A 500 13.87 30.77 2.26
CA LEU A 500 13.74 30.62 3.71
C LEU A 500 12.24 30.63 4.07
N ALA A 501 11.80 29.60 4.79
CA ALA A 501 10.42 29.45 5.25
C ALA A 501 10.39 29.15 6.75
N GLU A 502 9.34 29.62 7.40
CA GLU A 502 9.10 29.29 8.80
C GLU A 502 8.59 27.87 8.93
N THR A 503 9.13 27.16 9.90
CA THR A 503 8.69 25.82 10.31
C THR A 503 8.61 25.79 11.83
N GLU A 504 7.74 24.96 12.38
CA GLU A 504 7.60 24.79 13.82
C GLU A 504 7.51 23.32 14.21
N TRP A 505 7.92 23.06 15.42
CA TRP A 505 7.68 21.82 16.14
C TRP A 505 7.02 22.16 17.48
N ILE A 506 5.90 21.52 17.76
CA ILE A 506 5.16 21.66 19.02
C ILE A 506 5.49 20.46 19.89
N ASN A 507 5.82 20.72 21.15
CA ASN A 507 6.16 19.65 22.08
C ASN A 507 4.92 18.83 22.44
N SER A 508 4.94 17.58 22.05
CA SER A 508 3.95 16.57 22.45
C SER A 508 4.57 15.49 23.35
N LYS A 509 5.74 15.77 23.94
CA LYS A 509 6.48 14.81 24.75
C LYS A 509 6.52 15.31 26.20
N THR A 510 6.43 14.39 27.13
CA THR A 510 6.80 14.68 28.51
C THR A 510 8.32 14.71 28.60
N LEU A 511 8.88 15.90 28.66
CA LEU A 511 10.31 16.13 28.84
C LEU A 511 10.53 16.64 30.26
N SER A 512 11.68 16.33 30.84
CA SER A 512 12.03 16.80 32.19
C SER A 512 13.53 17.06 32.34
N GLY A 513 13.88 17.86 33.34
CA GLY A 513 15.26 18.20 33.62
C GLY A 513 15.79 19.35 32.76
N LYS A 514 16.99 19.83 33.05
CA LYS A 514 17.65 20.90 32.32
C LYS A 514 18.61 20.38 31.29
N SER A 515 18.60 20.96 30.09
CA SER A 515 19.54 20.61 29.03
C SER A 515 19.78 21.77 28.08
N ARG A 516 20.87 21.70 27.32
CA ARG A 516 21.07 22.50 26.12
C ARG A 516 20.53 21.77 24.92
N LEU A 517 19.85 22.47 24.02
CA LEU A 517 19.39 21.89 22.75
C LEU A 517 20.45 22.11 21.69
N THR A 518 20.84 21.00 21.04
CA THR A 518 21.76 20.99 19.89
C THR A 518 20.98 20.83 18.60
N PHE A 519 21.14 21.82 17.72
CA PHE A 519 20.56 21.80 16.36
C PHE A 519 21.67 21.40 15.39
N SER A 520 21.44 20.34 14.63
CA SER A 520 22.43 19.75 13.74
C SER A 520 21.80 19.10 12.50
N THR A 521 22.64 18.75 11.52
CA THR A 521 22.24 18.02 10.32
C THR A 521 23.35 17.05 9.90
N ASN A 522 22.99 15.99 9.20
CA ASN A 522 23.94 14.95 8.76
C ASN A 522 24.43 15.12 7.31
N TYR A 523 24.25 16.29 6.70
CA TYR A 523 24.62 16.51 5.30
C TYR A 523 26.10 16.81 5.12
N GLY A 524 26.67 16.29 4.00
CA GLY A 524 28.06 16.49 3.67
C GLY A 524 28.46 17.94 3.35
N SER A 525 29.74 18.19 3.17
CA SER A 525 30.31 19.53 2.93
C SER A 525 29.61 20.27 1.77
N GLY A 526 29.25 21.53 2.00
CA GLY A 526 28.56 22.40 1.04
C GLY A 526 27.06 22.16 0.91
N LYS A 527 26.51 21.22 1.66
CA LYS A 527 25.10 20.89 1.75
C LYS A 527 24.64 20.98 3.19
N GLY A 528 23.34 21.22 3.42
CA GLY A 528 22.80 21.26 4.76
C GLY A 528 21.58 22.15 4.89
N ILE A 529 21.33 22.59 6.12
CA ILE A 529 20.24 23.50 6.46
C ILE A 529 20.76 24.93 6.58
N GLY A 530 20.27 25.82 5.72
CA GLY A 530 20.42 27.26 5.90
C GLY A 530 19.38 27.77 6.86
N PHE A 531 19.78 28.45 7.93
CA PHE A 531 18.85 29.04 8.90
C PHE A 531 19.07 30.57 9.07
N LEU A 532 17.97 31.30 9.26
CA LEU A 532 17.97 32.72 9.58
C LEU A 532 17.78 32.94 11.08
N SER A 533 16.86 32.20 11.68
CA SER A 533 16.57 32.27 13.12
C SER A 533 16.06 30.93 13.65
N VAL A 534 16.26 30.73 14.92
CA VAL A 534 15.69 29.66 15.74
C VAL A 534 15.17 30.27 17.01
N SER A 535 13.93 29.96 17.41
CA SER A 535 13.34 30.40 18.67
C SER A 535 12.82 29.18 19.45
N ILE A 536 13.13 29.12 20.71
CA ILE A 536 12.69 28.11 21.67
C ILE A 536 11.74 28.81 22.63
N TYR A 537 10.53 28.31 22.73
CA TYR A 537 9.51 28.80 23.67
C TYR A 537 9.41 27.82 24.83
N ALA A 538 9.73 28.31 26.02
CA ALA A 538 9.66 27.54 27.25
C ALA A 538 8.92 28.34 28.31
N LYS A 539 8.05 27.67 29.06
CA LYS A 539 7.52 28.24 30.29
C LYS A 539 8.65 28.41 31.30
N GLY A 540 8.58 29.45 32.08
CA GLY A 540 9.54 29.67 33.16
C GLY A 540 9.55 28.43 34.09
N ALA A 541 10.72 28.13 34.67
CA ALA A 541 10.87 27.01 35.59
C ALA A 541 9.79 27.07 36.69
N GLY A 542 8.88 26.07 36.73
CA GLY A 542 7.93 25.96 37.82
C GLY A 542 6.49 25.63 37.46
N THR A 543 6.14 25.14 36.24
CA THR A 543 4.82 24.57 36.06
C THR A 543 4.81 23.16 36.65
N THR A 544 4.19 23.02 37.83
CA THR A 544 3.90 21.72 38.41
C THR A 544 2.52 21.24 37.98
N TYR A 545 2.40 19.95 37.71
CA TYR A 545 1.13 19.35 37.38
C TYR A 545 0.67 18.48 38.55
N SER A 546 -0.54 18.72 38.97
CA SER A 546 -1.18 17.97 40.04
C SER A 546 -2.60 17.61 39.65
N ARG A 547 -3.26 16.84 40.46
CA ARG A 547 -4.68 16.53 40.27
C ARG A 547 -5.00 16.01 38.88
N PHE A 548 -4.44 14.85 38.51
CA PHE A 548 -4.76 14.19 37.25
C PHE A 548 -6.14 13.53 37.30
N ILE A 549 -6.97 13.81 36.30
CA ILE A 549 -8.36 13.36 36.20
C ILE A 549 -8.69 12.93 34.77
N THR A 550 -9.63 12.01 34.61
CA THR A 550 -10.27 11.67 33.33
C THR A 550 -11.72 12.14 33.22
N SER A 551 -12.30 12.63 34.33
CA SER A 551 -13.66 13.19 34.38
C SER A 551 -13.72 14.31 35.40
N CYS A 552 -14.44 15.39 35.07
CA CYS A 552 -14.69 16.52 35.94
C CYS A 552 -15.88 16.33 36.89
N GLN A 553 -16.60 15.26 36.73
CA GLN A 553 -17.65 14.94 37.70
C GLN A 553 -16.98 14.47 38.99
N SER A 554 -17.17 15.24 40.08
CA SER A 554 -16.87 14.69 41.41
C SER A 554 -17.60 13.35 41.52
N PRO A 555 -16.97 12.32 42.09
CA PRO A 555 -17.65 11.09 42.38
C PRO A 555 -18.78 11.42 43.36
N THR A 556 -19.97 11.68 42.83
CA THR A 556 -21.19 11.56 43.61
C THR A 556 -21.21 10.12 44.06
N GLU A 557 -21.32 9.87 45.36
CA GLU A 557 -21.58 8.53 45.91
C GLU A 557 -22.59 7.85 45.01
N VAL A 558 -22.09 6.88 44.20
CA VAL A 558 -23.00 6.04 43.43
C VAL A 558 -23.62 5.11 44.44
N GLU A 559 -24.81 5.43 44.85
CA GLU A 559 -25.70 4.47 45.50
C GLU A 559 -25.72 3.22 44.61
N LEU A 560 -25.15 2.14 45.09
CA LEU A 560 -25.08 0.86 44.40
C LEU A 560 -26.51 0.43 44.02
N VAL A 561 -26.95 0.77 42.83
CA VAL A 561 -28.16 0.18 42.24
C VAL A 561 -27.85 -1.31 42.09
N PRO A 562 -28.67 -2.20 42.63
CA PRO A 562 -28.42 -3.64 42.60
C PRO A 562 -28.21 -4.10 41.16
N THR A 563 -27.16 -4.86 40.93
CA THR A 563 -26.76 -5.45 39.66
C THR A 563 -27.96 -5.86 38.80
N ALA A 564 -28.13 -5.15 37.69
CA ALA A 564 -29.14 -5.51 36.70
C ALA A 564 -28.87 -6.94 36.20
N VAL A 565 -29.90 -7.76 36.25
CA VAL A 565 -29.87 -9.11 35.66
C VAL A 565 -29.46 -8.98 34.19
N PRO A 566 -28.47 -9.74 33.73
CA PRO A 566 -27.93 -9.56 32.37
C PRO A 566 -29.04 -9.75 31.34
N ALA A 567 -29.24 -8.76 30.48
CA ALA A 567 -30.17 -8.82 29.38
C ALA A 567 -29.80 -10.00 28.44
N ARG A 568 -30.76 -10.84 28.08
CA ARG A 568 -30.56 -11.98 27.19
C ARG A 568 -31.09 -11.66 25.80
N LYS A 569 -30.32 -12.02 24.79
CA LYS A 569 -30.74 -11.94 23.39
C LYS A 569 -31.54 -13.19 23.01
N HIS A 570 -32.69 -13.00 22.37
CA HIS A 570 -33.53 -14.05 21.82
C HIS A 570 -33.71 -13.84 20.32
N LEU A 571 -33.56 -14.90 19.53
CA LEU A 571 -33.90 -14.92 18.12
C LEU A 571 -35.27 -15.59 17.97
N ILE A 572 -36.29 -14.85 17.58
CA ILE A 572 -37.67 -15.35 17.44
C ILE A 572 -38.14 -14.98 16.02
N ASN A 573 -38.43 -15.98 15.20
CA ASN A 573 -38.88 -15.81 13.80
C ASN A 573 -37.95 -14.90 12.96
N GLY A 574 -36.62 -15.05 13.12
CA GLY A 574 -35.64 -14.26 12.36
C GLY A 574 -35.41 -12.84 12.90
N HIS A 575 -36.08 -12.44 13.98
CA HIS A 575 -35.89 -11.13 14.61
C HIS A 575 -35.21 -11.24 15.97
N ILE A 576 -34.30 -10.30 16.25
CA ILE A 576 -33.58 -10.24 17.54
C ILE A 576 -34.40 -9.42 18.53
N TYR A 577 -34.59 -10.00 19.71
CA TYR A 577 -35.24 -9.36 20.86
C TYR A 577 -34.32 -9.37 22.07
N ILE A 578 -34.48 -8.38 22.95
CA ILE A 578 -33.71 -8.26 24.19
C ILE A 578 -34.69 -8.51 25.35
N GLN A 579 -34.44 -9.58 26.11
CA GLN A 579 -35.15 -9.91 27.33
C GLN A 579 -34.50 -9.21 28.51
N THR A 580 -35.29 -8.38 29.21
CA THR A 580 -34.91 -7.74 30.48
C THR A 580 -35.88 -8.18 31.56
N THR A 581 -35.65 -7.75 32.79
CA THR A 581 -36.60 -7.92 33.89
C THR A 581 -37.97 -7.28 33.62
N ASP A 582 -38.02 -6.24 32.80
CA ASP A 582 -39.21 -5.48 32.49
C ASP A 582 -39.96 -6.01 31.25
N GLY A 583 -39.44 -7.01 30.59
CA GLY A 583 -40.07 -7.68 29.45
C GLY A 583 -39.18 -7.89 28.26
N LEU A 584 -39.79 -8.23 27.13
CA LEU A 584 -39.14 -8.46 25.85
C LEU A 584 -39.23 -7.18 25.00
N PHE A 585 -38.11 -6.76 24.43
CA PHE A 585 -38.00 -5.53 23.64
C PHE A 585 -37.38 -5.81 22.26
N THR A 586 -37.77 -5.04 21.26
CA THR A 586 -37.05 -5.00 19.97
C THR A 586 -35.68 -4.35 20.15
N ILE A 587 -34.79 -4.51 19.18
CA ILE A 587 -33.45 -3.84 19.17
C ILE A 587 -33.58 -2.31 19.17
N THR A 588 -34.74 -1.76 18.79
CA THR A 588 -35.04 -0.32 18.81
C THR A 588 -35.66 0.13 20.13
N GLY A 589 -35.74 -0.75 21.12
CA GLY A 589 -36.27 -0.43 22.47
C GLY A 589 -37.80 -0.46 22.60
N GLN A 590 -38.54 -0.93 21.59
CA GLN A 590 -39.98 -1.04 21.66
C GLN A 590 -40.41 -2.34 22.38
N LYS A 591 -41.20 -2.24 23.42
CA LYS A 591 -41.69 -3.39 24.19
C LYS A 591 -42.60 -4.27 23.33
N VAL A 592 -42.29 -5.55 23.28
CA VAL A 592 -43.12 -6.55 22.60
C VAL A 592 -44.24 -7.00 23.56
N LYS A 593 -45.48 -6.94 23.08
CA LYS A 593 -46.66 -7.35 23.88
C LYS A 593 -46.82 -8.87 23.88
#